data_4d1fed0a6cb918c6451496f4bf92ef4d
#
_entry.id   4d1fed0a6cb918c6451496f4bf92ef4d
#
_cell.length_a   1.000
_cell.length_b   1.000
_cell.length_c   1.000
_cell.angle_alpha   90.00
_cell.angle_beta   90.00
_cell.angle_gamma   90.00
#
_symmetry.space_group_name_H-M   'P 1'
#
loop_
_entity.id
_entity.type
_entity.pdbx_description
1 polymer ?
#
loop_
_entity_poly.entity_id
_entity_poly.type
_entity_poly.pdbx_seq_one_letter_code
_entity_poly.pdbx_strand_id
1 'polypeptide(L)'
;MRANFVDTVMARLDGEVATIWATVLLRLEDRPDVALLRRGLRALVRESERLNVAWNDARRAWVPAVRGDVEVDAVLVEGAEPLSEPDAVARIINTRVDLSRDVPLRLHLHPMVDAAQGPWLLGIQLHHAIGDAKALAHLLERLWLLCAGRGSESRPLEPSTLTDGKVLLAALRQPGRVLGLASPRRRLLAQRGMGLRRSGDTAGHALLATARLTLPQGDTDLQASEVFFSALLAGVALRESPADGRIRLRMPVDLRRMLGLGRTLGNGCSAVPIELSLKEVRARLEAPRELARFLRSEVQRVLDEGVHWTTALECMAVARLVPARVLRKNARPGLIAEPRTNTLVVTYLGRMDTHFTEAPFRIRSMRSHTATWGATGLSFADTLNINTAAFQGLWTREELRDFTERVAGWASSGFGLRAEVLAP
;
A
#
# COMPACT_ATOMS: atom_id res chain seq x y z
N MET A 1 -20.69 -12.25 -6.11
CA MET A 1 -20.23 -10.94 -6.63
C MET A 1 -19.07 -11.15 -7.60
N ARG A 2 -19.05 -10.45 -8.74
CA ARG A 2 -17.93 -10.56 -9.69
C ARG A 2 -16.70 -9.87 -9.11
N ALA A 3 -15.56 -10.56 -9.13
CA ALA A 3 -14.27 -9.97 -8.85
C ALA A 3 -13.80 -9.16 -10.07
N ASN A 4 -13.22 -7.98 -9.84
CA ASN A 4 -12.53 -7.27 -10.90
C ASN A 4 -11.14 -7.90 -11.15
N PHE A 5 -10.41 -7.40 -12.13
CA PHE A 5 -9.11 -7.95 -12.50
C PHE A 5 -8.06 -7.83 -11.37
N VAL A 6 -8.07 -6.73 -10.61
CA VAL A 6 -7.15 -6.52 -9.46
C VAL A 6 -7.49 -7.50 -8.34
N ASP A 7 -8.78 -7.60 -7.97
CA ASP A 7 -9.26 -8.55 -6.96
C ASP A 7 -8.78 -9.98 -7.29
N THR A 8 -8.97 -10.38 -8.56
CA THR A 8 -8.61 -11.72 -9.04
C THR A 8 -7.10 -11.97 -8.95
N VAL A 9 -6.27 -11.01 -9.37
CA VAL A 9 -4.81 -11.15 -9.31
C VAL A 9 -4.36 -11.22 -7.86
N MET A 10 -4.83 -10.32 -7.00
CA MET A 10 -4.44 -10.29 -5.58
C MET A 10 -4.88 -11.54 -4.82
N ALA A 11 -6.12 -12.03 -5.04
CA ALA A 11 -6.58 -13.26 -4.40
C ALA A 11 -5.80 -14.50 -4.85
N ARG A 12 -5.33 -14.55 -6.10
CA ARG A 12 -4.55 -15.67 -6.63
C ARG A 12 -3.09 -15.66 -6.22
N LEU A 13 -2.55 -14.51 -5.89
CA LEU A 13 -1.18 -14.34 -5.43
C LEU A 13 -1.04 -14.47 -3.92
N ASP A 14 -2.17 -14.43 -3.21
CA ASP A 14 -2.19 -14.51 -1.75
C ASP A 14 -1.59 -15.82 -1.24
N GLY A 15 -0.85 -15.73 -0.15
CA GLY A 15 -0.25 -16.88 0.53
C GLY A 15 1.01 -17.45 -0.12
N GLU A 16 1.39 -17.04 -1.33
CA GLU A 16 2.61 -17.56 -2.00
C GLU A 16 3.90 -17.13 -1.27
N VAL A 17 3.87 -15.95 -0.68
CA VAL A 17 5.00 -15.36 0.07
C VAL A 17 4.54 -14.85 1.41
N ALA A 18 3.53 -13.99 1.40
CA ALA A 18 2.88 -13.40 2.56
C ALA A 18 1.43 -13.10 2.19
N THR A 19 0.57 -12.92 3.20
CA THR A 19 -0.77 -12.37 2.97
C THR A 19 -0.65 -10.91 2.52
N ILE A 20 -1.35 -10.58 1.43
CA ILE A 20 -1.26 -9.25 0.81
C ILE A 20 -2.22 -8.28 1.51
N TRP A 21 -1.74 -7.68 2.60
CA TRP A 21 -2.47 -6.68 3.36
C TRP A 21 -2.19 -5.25 2.92
N ALA A 22 -3.24 -4.41 2.91
CA ALA A 22 -3.12 -2.99 3.12
C ALA A 22 -3.22 -2.74 4.61
N THR A 23 -2.16 -2.24 5.24
CA THR A 23 -2.05 -2.13 6.69
C THR A 23 -1.82 -0.68 7.12
N VAL A 24 -2.53 -0.26 8.17
CA VAL A 24 -2.25 0.96 8.93
C VAL A 24 -1.95 0.58 10.37
N LEU A 25 -0.91 1.16 10.93
CA LEU A 25 -0.43 0.95 12.30
C LEU A 25 -0.57 2.26 13.05
N LEU A 26 -1.30 2.27 14.15
CA LEU A 26 -1.63 3.43 14.96
C LEU A 26 -1.05 3.27 16.36
N ARG A 27 -0.18 4.20 16.78
CA ARG A 27 0.18 4.33 18.20
C ARG A 27 -0.89 5.19 18.87
N LEU A 28 -1.46 4.67 19.95
CA LEU A 28 -2.56 5.30 20.66
C LEU A 28 -2.08 5.83 22.00
N GLU A 29 -2.66 6.96 22.43
CA GLU A 29 -2.37 7.54 23.74
C GLU A 29 -3.04 6.78 24.88
N ASP A 30 -4.22 6.20 24.60
CA ASP A 30 -5.03 5.48 25.58
C ASP A 30 -5.50 4.13 25.02
N ARG A 31 -5.92 3.22 25.90
CA ARG A 31 -6.58 1.98 25.48
C ARG A 31 -7.93 2.31 24.85
N PRO A 32 -8.18 1.85 23.62
CA PRO A 32 -9.51 2.02 23.02
C PRO A 32 -10.55 1.17 23.75
N ASP A 33 -11.80 1.63 23.75
CA ASP A 33 -12.93 0.84 24.21
C ASP A 33 -13.17 -0.34 23.25
N VAL A 34 -12.76 -1.51 23.68
CA VAL A 34 -12.86 -2.77 22.91
C VAL A 34 -14.32 -3.14 22.62
N ALA A 35 -15.24 -2.88 23.56
CA ALA A 35 -16.65 -3.18 23.37
C ALA A 35 -17.25 -2.27 22.29
N LEU A 36 -16.83 -1.01 22.26
CA LEU A 36 -17.20 -0.06 21.22
C LEU A 36 -16.66 -0.48 19.84
N LEU A 37 -15.40 -0.88 19.76
CA LEU A 37 -14.80 -1.37 18.51
C LEU A 37 -15.53 -2.62 18.00
N ARG A 38 -15.85 -3.60 18.88
CA ARG A 38 -16.60 -4.79 18.48
C ARG A 38 -18.00 -4.46 17.97
N ARG A 39 -18.73 -3.55 18.63
CA ARG A 39 -20.05 -3.10 18.14
C ARG A 39 -19.95 -2.48 16.75
N GLY A 40 -18.97 -1.57 16.54
CA GLY A 40 -18.73 -0.94 15.25
C GLY A 40 -18.36 -1.96 14.16
N LEU A 41 -17.48 -2.92 14.48
CA LEU A 41 -17.09 -3.99 13.56
C LEU A 41 -18.27 -4.88 13.16
N ARG A 42 -19.11 -5.31 14.12
CA ARG A 42 -20.30 -6.09 13.81
C ARG A 42 -21.26 -5.34 12.89
N ALA A 43 -21.47 -4.04 13.13
CA ALA A 43 -22.29 -3.21 12.27
C ALA A 43 -21.66 -3.08 10.86
N LEU A 44 -20.35 -2.81 10.78
CA LEU A 44 -19.63 -2.66 9.53
C LEU A 44 -19.68 -3.94 8.67
N VAL A 45 -19.43 -5.11 9.28
CA VAL A 45 -19.47 -6.39 8.56
C VAL A 45 -20.88 -6.70 8.09
N ARG A 46 -21.92 -6.46 8.93
CA ARG A 46 -23.32 -6.69 8.55
C ARG A 46 -23.79 -5.84 7.38
N GLU A 47 -23.36 -4.58 7.30
CA GLU A 47 -23.76 -3.69 6.20
C GLU A 47 -22.91 -3.85 4.93
N SER A 48 -21.73 -4.45 5.01
CA SER A 48 -20.78 -4.54 3.89
C SER A 48 -20.81 -5.90 3.20
N GLU A 49 -21.39 -5.95 2.01
CA GLU A 49 -21.33 -7.17 1.18
C GLU A 49 -19.90 -7.64 0.90
N ARG A 50 -18.95 -6.71 0.76
CA ARG A 50 -17.53 -7.03 0.46
C ARG A 50 -16.80 -7.68 1.63
N LEU A 51 -17.26 -7.53 2.87
CA LEU A 51 -16.72 -8.23 4.03
C LEU A 51 -17.40 -9.59 4.25
N ASN A 52 -18.56 -9.79 3.65
CA ASN A 52 -19.35 -11.04 3.74
C ASN A 52 -19.18 -11.93 2.51
N VAL A 53 -17.94 -12.02 2.01
CA VAL A 53 -17.62 -12.88 0.86
C VAL A 53 -16.46 -13.81 1.20
N ALA A 54 -16.41 -14.93 0.46
CA ALA A 54 -15.30 -15.87 0.44
C ALA A 54 -14.76 -16.01 -0.99
N TRP A 55 -13.47 -16.19 -1.13
CA TRP A 55 -12.87 -16.42 -2.45
C TRP A 55 -13.09 -17.85 -2.90
N ASN A 56 -13.61 -18.01 -4.11
CA ASN A 56 -13.72 -19.30 -4.79
C ASN A 56 -12.81 -19.31 -6.02
N ASP A 57 -11.67 -19.98 -5.91
CA ASP A 57 -10.66 -19.98 -6.99
C ASP A 57 -11.14 -20.70 -8.26
N ALA A 58 -11.95 -21.77 -8.11
CA ALA A 58 -12.52 -22.49 -9.25
C ALA A 58 -13.47 -21.62 -10.08
N ARG A 59 -14.28 -20.80 -9.41
CA ARG A 59 -15.22 -19.86 -10.06
C ARG A 59 -14.59 -18.52 -10.41
N ARG A 60 -13.38 -18.24 -9.93
CA ARG A 60 -12.72 -16.93 -10.04
C ARG A 60 -13.61 -15.79 -9.58
N ALA A 61 -14.29 -15.98 -8.46
CA ALA A 61 -15.33 -15.08 -8.00
C ALA A 61 -15.43 -15.07 -6.49
N TRP A 62 -15.95 -13.96 -5.99
CA TRP A 62 -16.41 -13.85 -4.62
C TRP A 62 -17.79 -14.51 -4.51
N VAL A 63 -17.91 -15.45 -3.58
CA VAL A 63 -19.19 -16.08 -3.24
C VAL A 63 -19.68 -15.51 -1.91
N PRO A 64 -20.99 -15.37 -1.72
CA PRO A 64 -21.54 -14.96 -0.43
C PRO A 64 -21.06 -15.90 0.69
N ALA A 65 -20.69 -15.31 1.82
CA ALA A 65 -20.35 -16.03 3.04
C ALA A 65 -21.21 -15.47 4.16
N VAL A 66 -21.93 -16.35 4.85
CA VAL A 66 -22.66 -15.97 6.06
C VAL A 66 -21.67 -15.92 7.21
N ARG A 67 -21.57 -14.78 7.88
CA ARG A 67 -20.68 -14.56 9.03
C ARG A 67 -21.52 -14.41 10.29
N GLY A 68 -21.29 -15.27 11.26
CA GLY A 68 -21.85 -15.14 12.60
C GLY A 68 -21.05 -14.15 13.46
N ASP A 69 -21.55 -13.86 14.65
CA ASP A 69 -20.86 -12.94 15.57
C ASP A 69 -19.49 -13.47 16.00
N VAL A 70 -19.31 -14.79 16.07
CA VAL A 70 -18.03 -15.43 16.43
C VAL A 70 -16.93 -15.11 15.39
N GLU A 71 -17.24 -15.25 14.10
CA GLU A 71 -16.30 -14.94 13.04
C GLU A 71 -16.00 -13.44 12.96
N VAL A 72 -16.99 -12.60 13.26
CA VAL A 72 -16.80 -11.15 13.29
C VAL A 72 -15.98 -10.73 14.51
N ASP A 73 -16.22 -11.33 15.67
CA ASP A 73 -15.43 -11.04 16.87
C ASP A 73 -13.97 -11.50 16.71
N ALA A 74 -13.72 -12.56 15.95
CA ALA A 74 -12.36 -13.00 15.61
C ALA A 74 -11.59 -12.00 14.71
N VAL A 75 -12.25 -11.00 14.15
CA VAL A 75 -11.58 -9.90 13.41
C VAL A 75 -10.71 -9.06 14.34
N LEU A 76 -11.14 -8.86 15.61
CA LEU A 76 -10.37 -8.10 16.59
C LEU A 76 -9.54 -9.07 17.46
N VAL A 77 -8.23 -9.03 17.25
CA VAL A 77 -7.23 -9.81 17.98
C VAL A 77 -6.63 -8.94 19.07
N GLU A 78 -6.84 -9.31 20.33
CA GLU A 78 -6.26 -8.62 21.48
C GLU A 78 -5.02 -9.37 21.98
N GLY A 79 -3.89 -8.65 22.09
CA GLY A 79 -2.69 -9.17 22.74
C GLY A 79 -2.81 -9.12 24.25
N ALA A 80 -2.48 -10.22 24.92
CA ALA A 80 -2.53 -10.31 26.38
C ALA A 80 -1.30 -9.67 27.04
N GLU A 81 -0.14 -9.77 26.41
CA GLU A 81 1.15 -9.34 26.96
C GLU A 81 1.71 -8.11 26.21
N PRO A 82 2.38 -7.20 26.94
CA PRO A 82 3.06 -6.09 26.30
C PRO A 82 4.20 -6.57 25.39
N LEU A 83 4.28 -5.99 24.20
CA LEU A 83 5.28 -6.29 23.20
C LEU A 83 6.19 -5.07 22.96
N SER A 84 7.41 -5.33 22.51
CA SER A 84 8.22 -4.28 21.87
C SER A 84 7.53 -3.83 20.58
N GLU A 85 7.78 -2.61 20.13
CA GLU A 85 7.15 -2.13 18.90
C GLU A 85 7.56 -2.95 17.66
N PRO A 86 8.85 -3.33 17.46
CA PRO A 86 9.23 -4.22 16.38
C PRO A 86 8.51 -5.57 16.41
N ASP A 87 8.35 -6.18 17.58
CA ASP A 87 7.69 -7.48 17.70
C ASP A 87 6.19 -7.41 17.42
N ALA A 88 5.52 -6.36 17.93
CA ALA A 88 4.11 -6.14 17.66
C ALA A 88 3.87 -5.87 16.17
N VAL A 89 4.69 -5.01 15.54
CA VAL A 89 4.63 -4.74 14.11
C VAL A 89 4.88 -6.02 13.31
N ALA A 90 5.92 -6.77 13.63
CA ALA A 90 6.23 -8.03 12.95
C ALA A 90 5.07 -9.03 13.06
N ARG A 91 4.45 -9.15 14.23
CA ARG A 91 3.27 -10.01 14.44
C ARG A 91 2.10 -9.57 13.56
N ILE A 92 1.80 -8.28 13.50
CA ILE A 92 0.70 -7.73 12.71
C ILE A 92 0.94 -7.96 11.22
N ILE A 93 2.06 -7.47 10.67
CA ILE A 93 2.29 -7.50 9.22
C ILE A 93 2.46 -8.90 8.65
N ASN A 94 2.80 -9.89 9.48
CA ASN A 94 2.96 -11.29 9.08
C ASN A 94 1.72 -12.15 9.39
N THR A 95 0.62 -11.57 9.85
CA THR A 95 -0.64 -12.29 10.06
C THR A 95 -1.15 -12.86 8.74
N ARG A 96 -1.60 -14.12 8.80
CA ARG A 96 -2.19 -14.80 7.64
C ARG A 96 -3.71 -14.85 7.77
N VAL A 97 -4.37 -14.93 6.63
CA VAL A 97 -5.82 -15.11 6.51
C VAL A 97 -6.12 -16.11 5.41
N ASP A 98 -7.15 -16.92 5.59
CA ASP A 98 -7.70 -17.78 4.55
C ASP A 98 -8.92 -17.10 3.93
N LEU A 99 -8.77 -16.54 2.73
CA LEU A 99 -9.85 -15.84 2.03
C LEU A 99 -11.06 -16.73 1.71
N SER A 100 -10.92 -18.05 1.78
CA SER A 100 -12.03 -18.98 1.58
C SER A 100 -12.93 -19.12 2.82
N ARG A 101 -12.44 -18.69 4.00
CA ARG A 101 -13.11 -18.88 5.29
C ARG A 101 -13.22 -17.61 6.11
N ASP A 102 -12.13 -16.85 6.18
CA ASP A 102 -12.00 -15.73 7.11
C ASP A 102 -12.65 -14.45 6.59
N VAL A 103 -13.00 -13.56 7.51
CA VAL A 103 -13.31 -12.17 7.17
C VAL A 103 -12.01 -11.52 6.67
N PRO A 104 -12.01 -10.84 5.50
CA PRO A 104 -10.79 -10.27 4.92
C PRO A 104 -10.39 -8.92 5.55
N LEU A 105 -10.60 -8.80 6.85
CA LEU A 105 -10.29 -7.65 7.70
C LEU A 105 -9.70 -8.19 9.01
N ARG A 106 -8.68 -7.52 9.55
CA ARG A 106 -8.12 -7.79 10.89
C ARG A 106 -7.83 -6.49 11.60
N LEU A 107 -8.13 -6.47 12.89
CA LEU A 107 -7.69 -5.46 13.83
C LEU A 107 -6.85 -6.15 14.90
N HIS A 108 -5.68 -5.61 15.20
CA HIS A 108 -4.78 -6.11 16.23
C HIS A 108 -4.57 -5.03 17.26
N LEU A 109 -4.90 -5.29 18.50
CA LEU A 109 -4.69 -4.37 19.62
C LEU A 109 -3.67 -4.98 20.58
N HIS A 110 -2.49 -4.38 20.67
CA HIS A 110 -1.42 -4.84 21.53
C HIS A 110 -1.02 -3.78 22.56
N PRO A 111 -0.90 -4.14 23.85
CA PRO A 111 -0.21 -3.29 24.81
C PRO A 111 1.29 -3.24 24.47
N MET A 112 1.93 -2.12 24.76
CA MET A 112 3.31 -1.86 24.41
C MET A 112 4.19 -1.73 25.65
N VAL A 113 5.40 -2.29 25.59
CA VAL A 113 6.39 -2.16 26.68
C VAL A 113 6.79 -0.69 26.85
N ASP A 114 7.02 0.03 25.76
CA ASP A 114 7.32 1.46 25.79
C ASP A 114 6.05 2.30 25.81
N ALA A 115 5.54 2.58 27.02
CA ALA A 115 4.37 3.40 27.22
C ALA A 115 4.61 4.89 26.92
N ALA A 116 5.86 5.38 26.92
CA ALA A 116 6.17 6.78 26.64
C ALA A 116 5.86 7.17 25.20
N GLN A 117 5.97 6.22 24.28
CA GLN A 117 5.60 6.40 22.85
C GLN A 117 4.10 6.16 22.57
N GLY A 118 3.29 5.97 23.61
CA GLY A 118 1.88 5.56 23.54
C GLY A 118 1.71 4.09 23.96
N PRO A 119 0.86 3.80 24.94
CA PRO A 119 0.81 2.47 25.58
C PRO A 119 0.17 1.37 24.73
N TRP A 120 -0.41 1.72 23.56
CA TRP A 120 -1.14 0.77 22.72
C TRP A 120 -0.77 0.90 21.26
N LEU A 121 -0.67 -0.23 20.55
CA LEU A 121 -0.57 -0.32 19.10
C LEU A 121 -1.85 -0.96 18.54
N LEU A 122 -2.52 -0.25 17.65
CA LEU A 122 -3.64 -0.77 16.87
C LEU A 122 -3.20 -0.96 15.42
N GLY A 123 -3.15 -2.19 14.97
CA GLY A 123 -2.94 -2.54 13.57
C GLY A 123 -4.28 -2.81 12.89
N ILE A 124 -4.49 -2.21 11.73
CA ILE A 124 -5.71 -2.39 10.95
C ILE A 124 -5.31 -2.86 9.56
N GLN A 125 -5.86 -3.99 9.13
CA GLN A 125 -5.48 -4.67 7.91
C GLN A 125 -6.71 -5.00 7.08
N LEU A 126 -6.72 -4.54 5.83
CA LEU A 126 -7.69 -4.97 4.82
C LEU A 126 -6.96 -5.81 3.78
N HIS A 127 -7.50 -7.00 3.48
CA HIS A 127 -6.91 -7.84 2.44
C HIS A 127 -6.99 -7.15 1.07
N HIS A 128 -5.86 -7.07 0.37
CA HIS A 128 -5.77 -6.28 -0.86
C HIS A 128 -6.64 -6.82 -2.01
N ALA A 129 -7.08 -8.09 -1.95
CA ALA A 129 -8.07 -8.62 -2.88
C ALA A 129 -9.48 -8.05 -2.67
N ILE A 130 -9.77 -7.47 -1.49
CA ILE A 130 -11.06 -6.84 -1.18
C ILE A 130 -11.03 -5.34 -1.46
N GLY A 131 -9.88 -4.71 -1.24
CA GLY A 131 -9.75 -3.28 -1.45
C GLY A 131 -8.30 -2.80 -1.40
N ASP A 132 -8.07 -1.65 -2.01
CA ASP A 132 -6.81 -0.93 -1.95
C ASP A 132 -6.75 0.00 -0.73
N ALA A 133 -5.65 0.72 -0.58
CA ALA A 133 -5.43 1.63 0.55
C ALA A 133 -6.49 2.74 0.64
N LYS A 134 -7.03 3.21 -0.49
CA LYS A 134 -8.13 4.20 -0.49
C LYS A 134 -9.43 3.59 0.01
N ALA A 135 -9.70 2.34 -0.36
CA ALA A 135 -10.83 1.59 0.18
C ALA A 135 -10.70 1.37 1.69
N LEU A 136 -9.48 1.06 2.17
CA LEU A 136 -9.20 0.97 3.62
C LEU A 136 -9.49 2.29 4.32
N ALA A 137 -9.03 3.43 3.79
CA ALA A 137 -9.30 4.74 4.38
C ALA A 137 -10.81 5.02 4.49
N HIS A 138 -11.60 4.75 3.43
CA HIS A 138 -13.06 4.89 3.48
C HIS A 138 -13.72 3.94 4.47
N LEU A 139 -13.20 2.70 4.58
CA LEU A 139 -13.70 1.70 5.54
C LEU A 139 -13.50 2.19 6.97
N LEU A 140 -12.34 2.81 7.25
CA LEU A 140 -12.02 3.33 8.58
C LEU A 140 -12.94 4.50 8.95
N GLU A 141 -13.14 5.47 8.07
CA GLU A 141 -14.11 6.54 8.32
C GLU A 141 -15.50 5.98 8.67
N ARG A 142 -15.92 4.95 7.93
CA ARG A 142 -17.22 4.30 8.19
C ARG A 142 -17.23 3.58 9.53
N LEU A 143 -16.17 2.86 9.86
CA LEU A 143 -16.03 2.17 11.15
C LEU A 143 -16.13 3.15 12.32
N TRP A 144 -15.46 4.30 12.23
CA TRP A 144 -15.47 5.29 13.31
C TRP A 144 -16.87 5.89 13.53
N LEU A 145 -17.60 6.20 12.47
CA LEU A 145 -18.98 6.66 12.57
C LEU A 145 -19.89 5.60 13.21
N LEU A 146 -19.69 4.32 12.89
CA LEU A 146 -20.43 3.23 13.50
C LEU A 146 -20.07 3.04 14.97
N CYS A 147 -18.81 3.17 15.33
CA CYS A 147 -18.38 3.19 16.73
C CYS A 147 -19.02 4.34 17.52
N ALA A 148 -19.09 5.51 16.92
CA ALA A 148 -19.71 6.70 17.54
C ALA A 148 -21.25 6.65 17.58
N GLY A 149 -21.89 5.59 17.06
CA GLY A 149 -23.36 5.50 16.94
C GLY A 149 -23.95 6.43 15.88
N ARG A 150 -23.11 7.03 15.03
CA ARG A 150 -23.46 8.03 13.99
C ARG A 150 -23.54 7.40 12.59
N GLY A 151 -23.83 6.11 12.50
CA GLY A 151 -23.89 5.38 11.24
C GLY A 151 -24.92 5.94 10.25
N SER A 152 -25.97 6.64 10.71
CA SER A 152 -26.96 7.30 9.84
C SER A 152 -26.43 8.55 9.12
N GLU A 153 -25.32 9.13 9.57
CA GLU A 153 -24.76 10.37 8.97
C GLU A 153 -23.99 10.10 7.67
N SER A 154 -23.72 8.86 7.35
CA SER A 154 -23.05 8.46 6.12
C SER A 154 -23.70 7.21 5.54
N ARG A 155 -23.77 7.11 4.23
CA ARG A 155 -24.24 5.90 3.56
C ARG A 155 -23.23 4.77 3.72
N PRO A 156 -23.67 3.49 3.77
CA PRO A 156 -22.80 2.35 3.65
C PRO A 156 -21.88 2.46 2.43
N LEU A 157 -20.70 1.88 2.51
CA LEU A 157 -19.78 1.87 1.37
C LEU A 157 -20.34 0.98 0.26
N GLU A 158 -20.47 1.55 -0.92
CA GLU A 158 -20.88 0.78 -2.09
C GLU A 158 -19.78 -0.25 -2.44
N PRO A 159 -20.16 -1.47 -2.85
CA PRO A 159 -19.19 -2.38 -3.43
C PRO A 159 -18.58 -1.73 -4.68
N SER A 160 -17.30 -2.00 -4.94
CA SER A 160 -16.62 -1.40 -6.09
C SER A 160 -17.38 -1.66 -7.38
N THR A 161 -17.74 -0.60 -8.06
CA THR A 161 -18.36 -0.68 -9.38
C THR A 161 -17.34 -0.66 -10.52
N LEU A 162 -16.03 -0.77 -10.19
CA LEU A 162 -14.99 -0.95 -11.19
C LEU A 162 -15.16 -2.30 -11.89
N THR A 163 -15.70 -2.27 -13.08
CA THR A 163 -15.87 -3.45 -13.92
C THR A 163 -14.84 -3.43 -15.05
N ASP A 164 -14.46 -4.61 -15.54
CA ASP A 164 -13.57 -4.74 -16.70
C ASP A 164 -14.14 -3.96 -17.90
N GLY A 165 -15.46 -3.93 -18.06
CA GLY A 165 -16.13 -3.16 -19.13
C GLY A 165 -15.93 -1.66 -19.03
N LYS A 166 -15.96 -1.08 -17.81
CA LYS A 166 -15.68 0.37 -17.62
C LYS A 166 -14.23 0.70 -17.96
N VAL A 167 -13.28 -0.14 -17.56
CA VAL A 167 -11.87 0.03 -17.88
C VAL A 167 -11.63 -0.08 -19.39
N LEU A 168 -12.22 -1.09 -20.03
CA LEU A 168 -12.14 -1.28 -21.47
C LEU A 168 -12.72 -0.07 -22.24
N LEU A 169 -13.92 0.37 -21.85
CA LEU A 169 -14.55 1.53 -22.48
C LEU A 169 -13.72 2.81 -22.33
N ALA A 170 -13.16 3.06 -21.14
CA ALA A 170 -12.30 4.21 -20.91
C ALA A 170 -11.01 4.14 -21.74
N ALA A 171 -10.40 2.96 -21.86
CA ALA A 171 -9.22 2.73 -22.69
C ALA A 171 -9.53 2.92 -24.19
N LEU A 172 -10.69 2.43 -24.66
CA LEU A 172 -11.12 2.57 -26.06
C LEU A 172 -11.44 4.02 -26.45
N ARG A 173 -11.75 4.89 -25.50
CA ARG A 173 -11.87 6.34 -25.77
C ARG A 173 -10.54 7.01 -26.11
N GLN A 174 -9.42 6.32 -25.91
CA GLN A 174 -8.07 6.80 -26.22
C GLN A 174 -7.27 5.77 -27.05
N PRO A 175 -7.80 5.29 -28.21
CA PRO A 175 -7.24 4.13 -28.91
C PRO A 175 -5.82 4.38 -29.39
N GLY A 176 -5.50 5.58 -29.89
CA GLY A 176 -4.16 5.93 -30.35
C GLY A 176 -3.11 5.87 -29.25
N ARG A 177 -3.48 6.25 -28.02
CA ARG A 177 -2.58 6.16 -26.85
C ARG A 177 -2.35 4.71 -26.43
N VAL A 178 -3.41 3.90 -26.38
CA VAL A 178 -3.33 2.48 -25.97
C VAL A 178 -2.55 1.66 -26.99
N LEU A 179 -2.82 1.81 -28.28
CA LEU A 179 -2.14 1.08 -29.36
C LEU A 179 -0.70 1.54 -29.56
N GLY A 180 -0.44 2.85 -29.47
CA GLY A 180 0.91 3.41 -29.61
C GLY A 180 1.88 2.97 -28.52
N LEU A 181 1.40 2.66 -27.30
CA LEU A 181 2.22 2.23 -26.16
C LEU A 181 2.57 0.74 -26.16
N ALA A 182 1.87 -0.09 -26.93
CA ALA A 182 2.14 -1.52 -26.97
C ALA A 182 3.59 -1.84 -27.40
N SER A 183 4.15 -1.07 -28.33
CA SER A 183 5.51 -1.28 -28.83
C SER A 183 6.63 -0.71 -27.93
N PRO A 184 6.57 0.55 -27.46
CA PRO A 184 7.54 1.09 -26.50
C PRO A 184 7.61 0.29 -25.22
N ARG A 185 6.46 -0.16 -24.71
CA ARG A 185 6.37 -0.90 -23.45
C ARG A 185 7.00 -2.29 -23.53
N ARG A 186 6.87 -3.01 -24.64
CA ARG A 186 7.61 -4.27 -24.85
C ARG A 186 9.12 -4.07 -24.74
N ARG A 187 9.63 -2.93 -25.21
CA ARG A 187 11.05 -2.56 -25.05
C ARG A 187 11.39 -2.24 -23.60
N LEU A 188 10.51 -1.55 -22.87
CA LEU A 188 10.69 -1.24 -21.45
C LEU A 188 10.71 -2.51 -20.59
N LEU A 189 9.83 -3.47 -20.85
CA LEU A 189 9.79 -4.76 -20.14
C LEU A 189 11.01 -5.65 -20.45
N ALA A 190 11.59 -5.50 -21.63
CA ALA A 190 12.80 -6.23 -22.03
C ALA A 190 14.08 -5.67 -21.39
N GLN A 191 14.08 -4.41 -20.94
CA GLN A 191 15.23 -3.79 -20.31
C GLN A 191 15.27 -4.15 -18.81
N ARG A 192 16.44 -4.57 -18.33
CA ARG A 192 16.64 -4.85 -16.91
C ARG A 192 16.63 -3.55 -16.11
N GLY A 193 15.69 -3.41 -15.19
CA GLY A 193 15.71 -2.36 -14.18
C GLY A 193 16.85 -2.60 -13.19
N MET A 194 17.30 -1.53 -12.53
CA MET A 194 18.27 -1.63 -11.46
C MET A 194 17.61 -2.27 -10.23
N GLY A 195 18.03 -3.48 -9.90
CA GLY A 195 17.52 -4.19 -8.73
C GLY A 195 18.26 -3.78 -7.46
N LEU A 196 17.53 -3.53 -6.39
CA LEU A 196 18.09 -3.31 -5.05
C LEU A 196 18.26 -4.63 -4.27
N ARG A 197 18.39 -5.77 -4.97
CA ARG A 197 18.19 -7.09 -4.40
C ARG A 197 19.45 -7.93 -4.35
N ARG A 198 19.48 -8.76 -3.30
CA ARG A 198 20.27 -9.99 -3.27
C ARG A 198 19.39 -11.18 -3.68
N SER A 199 19.98 -12.19 -4.31
CA SER A 199 19.38 -13.51 -4.46
C SER A 199 19.37 -14.19 -3.09
N GLY A 200 18.22 -14.52 -2.56
CA GLY A 200 18.06 -15.22 -1.29
C GLY A 200 16.81 -16.07 -1.26
N ASP A 201 16.69 -16.95 -0.31
CA ASP A 201 15.47 -17.70 -0.08
C ASP A 201 14.38 -16.75 0.42
N THR A 202 13.20 -16.83 -0.20
CA THR A 202 12.13 -15.87 -0.06
C THR A 202 11.08 -16.24 0.98
N ALA A 203 11.32 -17.30 1.73
CA ALA A 203 10.41 -17.80 2.76
C ALA A 203 10.36 -16.96 4.05
N GLY A 204 10.93 -15.75 4.03
CA GLY A 204 11.07 -14.91 5.21
C GLY A 204 9.85 -14.05 5.53
N HIS A 205 9.84 -13.57 6.77
CA HIS A 205 8.85 -12.61 7.25
C HIS A 205 9.05 -11.23 6.61
N ALA A 206 7.96 -10.48 6.49
CA ALA A 206 8.03 -9.07 6.11
C ALA A 206 8.73 -8.25 7.21
N LEU A 207 9.55 -7.30 6.78
CA LEU A 207 10.24 -6.32 7.61
C LEU A 207 9.69 -4.93 7.28
N LEU A 208 9.69 -4.04 8.26
CA LEU A 208 9.25 -2.65 8.12
C LEU A 208 10.18 -1.72 8.87
N ALA A 209 10.78 -0.75 8.18
CA ALA A 209 11.47 0.39 8.78
C ALA A 209 10.76 1.69 8.39
N THR A 210 10.85 2.71 9.23
CA THR A 210 10.15 3.98 9.00
C THR A 210 11.07 5.17 9.20
N ALA A 211 11.16 6.05 8.21
CA ALA A 211 11.66 7.40 8.37
C ALA A 211 10.48 8.33 8.68
N ARG A 212 10.50 8.97 9.84
CA ARG A 212 9.53 9.99 10.25
C ARG A 212 10.16 11.36 10.03
N LEU A 213 9.53 12.19 9.23
CA LEU A 213 9.97 13.54 8.91
C LEU A 213 8.95 14.54 9.47
N THR A 214 9.41 15.53 10.22
CA THR A 214 8.56 16.65 10.66
C THR A 214 8.48 17.67 9.54
N LEU A 215 7.26 17.94 9.06
CA LEU A 215 6.99 18.93 8.03
C LEU A 215 6.85 20.31 8.67
N PRO A 216 7.35 21.37 8.03
CA PRO A 216 7.18 22.74 8.52
C PRO A 216 5.71 23.13 8.46
N GLN A 217 5.24 23.77 9.53
CA GLN A 217 3.89 24.34 9.56
C GLN A 217 3.84 25.57 8.68
N GLY A 218 2.86 25.63 7.78
CA GLY A 218 2.60 26.80 6.93
C GLY A 218 3.43 26.91 5.65
N ASP A 219 4.35 25.99 5.36
CA ASP A 219 5.03 25.94 4.06
C ASP A 219 4.09 25.29 3.02
N THR A 220 3.38 26.13 2.27
CA THR A 220 2.47 25.71 1.21
C THR A 220 3.19 25.21 -0.05
N ASP A 221 4.50 25.50 -0.18
CA ASP A 221 5.28 25.17 -1.36
C ASP A 221 5.86 23.77 -1.31
N LEU A 222 5.97 23.15 -0.11
CA LEU A 222 6.51 21.81 0.08
C LEU A 222 5.41 20.77 0.21
N GLN A 223 5.17 20.02 -0.86
CA GLN A 223 4.22 18.92 -0.81
C GLN A 223 4.85 17.65 -0.22
N ALA A 224 4.21 17.06 0.77
CA ALA A 224 4.68 15.82 1.41
C ALA A 224 4.91 14.67 0.41
N SER A 225 4.08 14.57 -0.65
CA SER A 225 4.29 13.59 -1.72
C SER A 225 5.59 13.80 -2.47
N GLU A 226 6.01 15.03 -2.70
CA GLU A 226 7.26 15.36 -3.40
C GLU A 226 8.47 14.97 -2.56
N VAL A 227 8.43 15.28 -1.25
CA VAL A 227 9.46 14.83 -0.31
C VAL A 227 9.54 13.31 -0.30
N PHE A 228 8.40 12.63 -0.19
CA PHE A 228 8.33 11.17 -0.19
C PHE A 228 8.99 10.54 -1.40
N PHE A 229 8.57 10.93 -2.60
CA PHE A 229 9.06 10.32 -3.83
C PHE A 229 10.52 10.68 -4.14
N SER A 230 10.92 11.94 -3.91
CA SER A 230 12.30 12.36 -4.17
C SER A 230 13.28 11.77 -3.17
N ALA A 231 12.90 11.63 -1.90
CA ALA A 231 13.74 10.98 -0.88
C ALA A 231 13.98 9.50 -1.20
N LEU A 232 12.96 8.79 -1.67
CA LEU A 232 13.13 7.40 -2.10
C LEU A 232 14.04 7.26 -3.33
N LEU A 233 13.89 8.15 -4.32
CA LEU A 233 14.79 8.17 -5.47
C LEU A 233 16.23 8.45 -5.07
N ALA A 234 16.44 9.40 -4.16
CA ALA A 234 17.76 9.72 -3.64
C ALA A 234 18.35 8.53 -2.87
N GLY A 235 17.56 7.88 -2.00
CA GLY A 235 17.98 6.68 -1.29
C GLY A 235 18.44 5.55 -2.22
N VAL A 236 17.75 5.37 -3.35
CA VAL A 236 18.15 4.43 -4.41
C VAL A 236 19.44 4.88 -5.08
N ALA A 237 19.54 6.16 -5.47
CA ALA A 237 20.66 6.69 -6.24
C ALA A 237 21.96 6.79 -5.43
N LEU A 238 21.86 6.93 -4.11
CA LEU A 238 22.99 6.96 -3.16
C LEU A 238 23.54 5.57 -2.85
N ARG A 239 22.82 4.49 -3.19
CA ARG A 239 23.42 3.15 -3.13
C ARG A 239 24.47 3.00 -4.22
N GLU A 240 25.48 2.20 -3.92
CA GLU A 240 26.46 1.78 -4.92
C GLU A 240 25.76 1.04 -6.07
N SER A 241 25.88 1.58 -7.26
CA SER A 241 25.23 1.06 -8.46
C SER A 241 26.00 1.44 -9.69
N PRO A 242 25.94 0.64 -10.76
CA PRO A 242 26.61 0.98 -12.03
C PRO A 242 26.18 2.35 -12.53
N ALA A 243 27.10 3.07 -13.17
CA ALA A 243 26.89 4.43 -13.64
C ALA A 243 25.68 4.59 -14.57
N ASP A 244 25.34 3.56 -15.35
CA ASP A 244 24.31 3.57 -16.40
C ASP A 244 23.01 2.86 -16.01
N GLY A 245 22.73 2.77 -14.72
CA GLY A 245 21.51 2.12 -14.22
C GLY A 245 20.23 2.89 -14.53
N ARG A 246 19.12 2.15 -14.59
CA ARG A 246 17.77 2.73 -14.67
C ARG A 246 16.98 2.43 -13.42
N ILE A 247 16.35 3.44 -12.85
CA ILE A 247 15.42 3.31 -11.72
C ILE A 247 14.03 3.15 -12.29
N ARG A 248 13.33 2.09 -11.91
CA ARG A 248 11.95 1.87 -12.29
C ARG A 248 11.07 1.84 -11.04
N LEU A 249 10.29 2.89 -10.85
CA LEU A 249 9.27 2.96 -9.83
C LEU A 249 7.95 2.41 -10.37
N ARG A 250 7.25 1.61 -9.59
CA ARG A 250 5.87 1.24 -9.88
C ARG A 250 4.95 1.99 -8.94
N MET A 251 4.13 2.87 -9.51
CA MET A 251 3.23 3.75 -8.76
C MET A 251 1.77 3.36 -9.01
N PRO A 252 0.98 3.06 -7.97
CA PRO A 252 -0.47 2.92 -8.10
C PRO A 252 -1.12 4.24 -8.51
N VAL A 253 -2.14 4.16 -9.37
CA VAL A 253 -2.96 5.29 -9.83
C VAL A 253 -4.41 4.99 -9.50
N ASP A 254 -5.07 5.88 -8.78
CA ASP A 254 -6.50 5.76 -8.46
C ASP A 254 -7.35 6.07 -9.70
N LEU A 255 -8.03 5.07 -10.22
CA LEU A 255 -8.92 5.19 -11.37
C LEU A 255 -10.33 5.67 -11.00
N ARG A 256 -10.69 5.67 -9.71
CA ARG A 256 -12.05 6.05 -9.27
C ARG A 256 -12.42 7.44 -9.76
N ARG A 257 -11.53 8.40 -9.56
CA ARG A 257 -11.75 9.78 -9.98
C ARG A 257 -11.91 9.89 -11.49
N MET A 258 -11.11 9.16 -12.26
CA MET A 258 -11.16 9.16 -13.72
C MET A 258 -12.43 8.49 -14.28
N LEU A 259 -13.01 7.56 -13.53
CA LEU A 259 -14.20 6.80 -13.91
C LEU A 259 -15.49 7.31 -13.25
N GLY A 260 -15.43 8.43 -12.52
CA GLY A 260 -16.59 8.99 -11.81
C GLY A 260 -17.13 8.06 -10.71
N LEU A 261 -16.27 7.23 -10.11
CA LEU A 261 -16.65 6.36 -9.01
C LEU A 261 -16.52 7.11 -7.68
N GLY A 262 -17.54 6.94 -6.83
CA GLY A 262 -17.57 7.53 -5.50
C GLY A 262 -16.72 6.79 -4.45
N ARG A 263 -17.16 6.90 -3.21
CA ARG A 263 -16.57 6.19 -2.04
C ARG A 263 -16.98 4.72 -2.12
N THR A 264 -16.06 3.90 -2.59
CA THR A 264 -16.31 2.47 -2.79
C THR A 264 -15.36 1.61 -1.97
N LEU A 265 -15.86 0.47 -1.49
CA LEU A 265 -15.04 -0.62 -0.98
C LEU A 265 -14.69 -1.56 -2.14
N GLY A 266 -13.42 -1.61 -2.48
CA GLY A 266 -12.91 -2.44 -3.58
C GLY A 266 -11.63 -1.87 -4.17
N ASN A 267 -11.03 -2.60 -5.09
CA ASN A 267 -9.86 -2.12 -5.82
C ASN A 267 -10.28 -1.19 -6.96
N GLY A 268 -9.86 0.05 -6.89
CA GLY A 268 -10.10 1.08 -7.91
C GLY A 268 -8.81 1.61 -8.52
N CYS A 269 -7.72 0.85 -8.46
CA CYS A 269 -6.41 1.32 -8.91
C CYS A 269 -5.89 0.55 -10.12
N SER A 270 -5.01 1.21 -10.87
CA SER A 270 -4.04 0.63 -11.79
C SER A 270 -2.64 0.96 -11.28
N ALA A 271 -1.62 0.67 -12.06
CA ALA A 271 -0.25 1.06 -11.73
C ALA A 271 0.47 1.55 -12.99
N VAL A 272 1.41 2.47 -12.81
CA VAL A 272 2.27 2.95 -13.88
C VAL A 272 3.74 2.70 -13.54
N PRO A 273 4.55 2.24 -14.49
CA PRO A 273 5.99 2.24 -14.37
C PRO A 273 6.52 3.64 -14.73
N ILE A 274 7.27 4.24 -13.81
CA ILE A 274 8.06 5.45 -14.05
C ILE A 274 9.50 5.01 -14.20
N GLU A 275 10.10 5.28 -15.34
CA GLU A 275 11.47 4.89 -15.64
C GLU A 275 12.37 6.12 -15.73
N LEU A 276 13.41 6.16 -14.89
CA LEU A 276 14.32 7.28 -14.75
C LEU A 276 15.76 6.81 -14.96
N SER A 277 16.57 7.65 -15.59
CA SER A 277 18.01 7.44 -15.67
C SER A 277 18.65 7.72 -14.31
N LEU A 278 19.45 6.78 -13.81
CA LEU A 278 20.22 6.99 -12.59
C LEU A 278 21.15 8.21 -12.70
N LYS A 279 21.73 8.46 -13.87
CA LYS A 279 22.57 9.63 -14.14
C LYS A 279 21.78 10.93 -13.94
N GLU A 280 20.55 11.00 -14.46
CA GLU A 280 19.69 12.21 -14.34
C GLU A 280 19.24 12.44 -12.89
N VAL A 281 18.96 11.37 -12.14
CA VAL A 281 18.62 11.47 -10.73
C VAL A 281 19.84 11.95 -9.93
N ARG A 282 21.02 11.36 -10.15
CA ARG A 282 22.26 11.75 -9.47
C ARG A 282 22.65 13.21 -9.72
N ALA A 283 22.47 13.70 -10.95
CA ALA A 283 22.74 15.10 -11.29
C ALA A 283 21.87 16.11 -10.52
N ARG A 284 20.78 15.65 -9.87
CA ARG A 284 19.83 16.50 -9.12
C ARG A 284 19.80 16.23 -7.61
N LEU A 285 20.70 15.38 -7.11
CA LEU A 285 20.71 15.04 -5.67
C LEU A 285 20.99 16.25 -4.77
N GLU A 286 21.77 17.21 -5.24
CA GLU A 286 22.10 18.44 -4.52
C GLU A 286 21.03 19.53 -4.65
N ALA A 287 20.01 19.31 -5.51
CA ALA A 287 18.90 20.23 -5.76
C ALA A 287 17.55 19.53 -5.54
N PRO A 288 17.14 19.25 -4.29
CA PRO A 288 15.97 18.43 -3.96
C PRO A 288 14.66 18.88 -4.61
N ARG A 289 14.43 20.19 -4.70
CA ARG A 289 13.25 20.75 -5.36
C ARG A 289 13.27 20.55 -6.89
N GLU A 290 14.45 20.47 -7.50
CA GLU A 290 14.56 20.12 -8.93
C GLU A 290 14.31 18.64 -9.16
N LEU A 291 14.80 17.78 -8.27
CA LEU A 291 14.51 16.34 -8.32
C LEU A 291 13.00 16.10 -8.20
N ALA A 292 12.33 16.77 -7.27
CA ALA A 292 10.88 16.68 -7.09
C ALA A 292 10.11 17.15 -8.34
N ARG A 293 10.49 18.29 -8.92
CA ARG A 293 9.89 18.81 -10.17
C ARG A 293 10.13 17.87 -11.35
N PHE A 294 11.35 17.35 -11.49
CA PHE A 294 11.70 16.37 -12.53
C PHE A 294 10.82 15.12 -12.42
N LEU A 295 10.68 14.55 -11.22
CA LEU A 295 9.81 13.38 -11.02
C LEU A 295 8.35 13.70 -11.32
N ARG A 296 7.85 14.86 -10.88
CA ARG A 296 6.46 15.27 -11.16
C ARG A 296 6.21 15.35 -12.66
N SER A 297 7.14 15.91 -13.45
CA SER A 297 7.01 16.00 -14.91
C SER A 297 6.98 14.62 -15.56
N GLU A 298 7.81 13.67 -15.09
CA GLU A 298 7.82 12.31 -15.60
C GLU A 298 6.54 11.54 -15.27
N VAL A 299 6.02 11.68 -14.04
CA VAL A 299 4.72 11.11 -13.65
C VAL A 299 3.61 11.66 -14.54
N GLN A 300 3.55 12.99 -14.71
CA GLN A 300 2.54 13.63 -15.55
C GLN A 300 2.63 13.15 -17.00
N ARG A 301 3.83 13.10 -17.57
CA ARG A 301 4.06 12.57 -18.92
C ARG A 301 3.49 11.15 -19.09
N VAL A 302 3.79 10.25 -18.16
CA VAL A 302 3.32 8.85 -18.22
C VAL A 302 1.79 8.75 -18.08
N LEU A 303 1.18 9.63 -17.27
CA LEU A 303 -0.27 9.72 -17.14
C LEU A 303 -0.92 10.28 -18.43
N ASP A 304 -0.35 11.31 -19.02
CA ASP A 304 -0.84 11.91 -20.26
C ASP A 304 -0.73 10.95 -21.44
N GLU A 305 0.30 10.10 -21.45
CA GLU A 305 0.45 9.00 -22.40
C GLU A 305 -0.58 7.89 -22.21
N GLY A 306 -1.31 7.86 -21.09
CA GLY A 306 -2.35 6.87 -20.81
C GLY A 306 -1.83 5.48 -20.42
N VAL A 307 -0.58 5.38 -19.93
CA VAL A 307 0.06 4.11 -19.54
C VAL A 307 -0.74 3.36 -18.48
N HIS A 308 -1.43 4.05 -17.59
CA HIS A 308 -2.30 3.46 -16.58
C HIS A 308 -3.44 2.63 -17.19
N TRP A 309 -4.00 3.03 -18.35
CA TRP A 309 -5.01 2.25 -19.06
C TRP A 309 -4.41 1.00 -19.69
N THR A 310 -3.24 1.11 -20.31
CA THR A 310 -2.54 -0.05 -20.89
C THR A 310 -2.21 -1.07 -19.79
N THR A 311 -1.73 -0.61 -18.62
CA THR A 311 -1.46 -1.48 -17.48
C THR A 311 -2.72 -2.15 -16.95
N ALA A 312 -3.83 -1.40 -16.85
CA ALA A 312 -5.11 -1.97 -16.44
C ALA A 312 -5.59 -3.07 -17.39
N LEU A 313 -5.49 -2.84 -18.71
CA LEU A 313 -5.86 -3.84 -19.74
C LEU A 313 -4.96 -5.09 -19.67
N GLU A 314 -3.67 -4.94 -19.45
CA GLU A 314 -2.75 -6.06 -19.28
C GLU A 314 -3.06 -6.86 -18.02
N CYS A 315 -3.30 -6.19 -16.89
CA CYS A 315 -3.71 -6.87 -15.65
C CYS A 315 -5.04 -7.60 -15.86
N MET A 316 -5.98 -7.02 -16.61
CA MET A 316 -7.23 -7.65 -16.98
C MET A 316 -7.01 -8.90 -17.83
N ALA A 317 -6.14 -8.84 -18.85
CA ALA A 317 -5.77 -9.99 -19.66
C ALA A 317 -5.12 -11.09 -18.82
N VAL A 318 -4.18 -10.74 -17.95
CA VAL A 318 -3.54 -11.67 -17.01
C VAL A 318 -4.59 -12.33 -16.10
N ALA A 319 -5.48 -11.55 -15.50
CA ALA A 319 -6.53 -12.08 -14.61
C ALA A 319 -7.47 -13.08 -15.33
N ARG A 320 -7.75 -12.85 -16.61
CA ARG A 320 -8.70 -13.65 -17.39
C ARG A 320 -8.09 -14.85 -18.08
N LEU A 321 -6.89 -14.70 -18.65
CA LEU A 321 -6.29 -15.67 -19.56
C LEU A 321 -5.23 -16.55 -18.89
N VAL A 322 -4.54 -16.04 -17.85
CA VAL A 322 -3.45 -16.79 -17.23
C VAL A 322 -3.99 -17.73 -16.14
N PRO A 323 -3.71 -19.04 -16.21
CA PRO A 323 -4.05 -19.97 -15.14
C PRO A 323 -3.38 -19.60 -13.81
N ALA A 324 -4.06 -19.83 -12.67
CA ALA A 324 -3.56 -19.48 -11.35
C ALA A 324 -2.15 -20.05 -11.08
N ARG A 325 -1.93 -21.33 -11.39
CA ARG A 325 -0.62 -21.98 -11.20
C ARG A 325 0.53 -21.30 -11.98
N VAL A 326 0.22 -20.81 -13.19
CA VAL A 326 1.21 -20.13 -14.05
C VAL A 326 1.46 -18.73 -13.50
N LEU A 327 0.39 -18.05 -13.09
CA LEU A 327 0.49 -16.74 -12.44
C LEU A 327 1.36 -16.84 -11.17
N ARG A 328 1.09 -17.79 -10.28
CA ARG A 328 1.86 -18.03 -9.05
C ARG A 328 3.33 -18.31 -9.35
N LYS A 329 3.61 -19.25 -10.27
CA LYS A 329 4.98 -19.59 -10.65
C LYS A 329 5.77 -18.38 -11.17
N ASN A 330 5.16 -17.53 -11.98
CA ASN A 330 5.83 -16.39 -12.60
C ASN A 330 5.80 -15.12 -11.74
N ALA A 331 4.80 -14.96 -10.89
CA ALA A 331 4.69 -13.79 -10.03
C ALA A 331 5.50 -13.93 -8.74
N ARG A 332 5.73 -15.14 -8.25
CA ARG A 332 6.59 -15.39 -7.08
C ARG A 332 7.97 -14.77 -7.24
N PRO A 333 8.72 -14.99 -8.34
CA PRO A 333 9.91 -14.22 -8.64
C PRO A 333 9.66 -12.72 -8.76
N GLY A 334 8.57 -12.27 -9.39
CA GLY A 334 8.27 -10.87 -9.64
C GLY A 334 7.87 -10.06 -8.40
N LEU A 335 7.13 -10.67 -7.48
CA LEU A 335 6.76 -10.04 -6.21
C LEU A 335 7.91 -10.01 -5.21
N ILE A 336 8.78 -11.02 -5.24
CA ILE A 336 9.78 -11.27 -4.23
C ILE A 336 11.18 -11.07 -4.78
N ALA A 337 11.40 -11.59 -5.99
CA ALA A 337 12.73 -11.90 -6.49
C ALA A 337 13.15 -11.13 -7.73
N GLU A 338 12.29 -10.44 -8.46
CA GLU A 338 12.70 -9.92 -9.75
C GLU A 338 13.00 -8.42 -9.76
N PRO A 339 14.28 -8.05 -9.73
CA PRO A 339 14.71 -6.69 -10.02
C PRO A 339 14.53 -6.32 -11.49
N ARG A 340 14.15 -7.27 -12.36
CA ARG A 340 14.03 -7.04 -13.79
C ARG A 340 12.87 -6.13 -14.15
N THR A 341 11.82 -6.09 -13.30
CA THR A 341 10.62 -5.32 -13.61
C THR A 341 10.50 -4.01 -12.85
N ASN A 342 10.86 -3.99 -11.56
CA ASN A 342 10.72 -2.78 -10.73
C ASN A 342 11.90 -2.65 -9.78
N THR A 343 12.44 -1.44 -9.64
CA THR A 343 13.40 -1.13 -8.59
C THR A 343 12.67 -1.03 -7.25
N LEU A 344 11.50 -0.38 -7.25
CA LEU A 344 10.72 -0.12 -6.03
C LEU A 344 9.24 0.04 -6.38
N VAL A 345 8.36 -0.57 -5.58
CA VAL A 345 6.93 -0.24 -5.59
C VAL A 345 6.69 0.88 -4.59
N VAL A 346 6.08 1.99 -5.03
CA VAL A 346 5.91 3.19 -4.20
C VAL A 346 4.46 3.62 -4.16
N THR A 347 3.92 3.83 -2.98
CA THR A 347 2.54 4.25 -2.76
C THR A 347 2.48 5.38 -1.76
N TYR A 348 1.92 6.52 -2.15
CA TYR A 348 1.62 7.61 -1.23
C TYR A 348 0.12 7.63 -0.93
N LEU A 349 -0.24 7.46 0.36
CA LEU A 349 -1.63 7.37 0.81
C LEU A 349 -2.29 8.74 0.98
N GLY A 350 -1.49 9.80 0.99
CA GLY A 350 -1.97 11.15 1.24
C GLY A 350 -2.01 11.50 2.72
N ARG A 351 -2.77 12.56 3.01
CA ARG A 351 -3.01 13.03 4.37
C ARG A 351 -4.11 12.18 5.02
N MET A 352 -3.78 11.59 6.15
CA MET A 352 -4.66 10.60 6.80
C MET A 352 -5.52 11.18 7.94
N ASP A 353 -5.22 12.39 8.44
CA ASP A 353 -5.95 13.00 9.56
C ASP A 353 -7.46 13.02 9.32
N THR A 354 -7.86 13.36 8.09
CA THR A 354 -9.27 13.48 7.71
C THR A 354 -10.06 12.17 7.80
N HIS A 355 -9.36 11.04 7.74
CA HIS A 355 -9.97 9.70 7.83
C HIS A 355 -10.14 9.21 9.28
N PHE A 356 -9.60 9.95 10.25
CA PHE A 356 -9.58 9.60 11.66
C PHE A 356 -10.23 10.65 12.57
N THR A 357 -10.86 11.66 12.02
CA THR A 357 -11.52 12.74 12.77
C THR A 357 -12.54 12.19 13.78
N GLU A 358 -13.23 11.10 13.43
CA GLU A 358 -14.27 10.48 14.24
C GLU A 358 -13.75 9.23 15.00
N ALA A 359 -12.44 9.01 15.02
CA ALA A 359 -11.88 7.86 15.74
C ALA A 359 -12.17 7.97 17.26
N PRO A 360 -12.64 6.90 17.92
CA PRO A 360 -13.02 6.95 19.33
C PRO A 360 -11.81 6.85 20.29
N PHE A 361 -10.62 7.26 19.81
CA PHE A 361 -9.37 7.24 20.56
C PHE A 361 -8.40 8.27 19.98
N ARG A 362 -7.41 8.65 20.79
CA ARG A 362 -6.37 9.59 20.37
C ARG A 362 -5.19 8.87 19.75
N ILE A 363 -4.81 9.33 18.54
CA ILE A 363 -3.71 8.78 17.77
C ILE A 363 -2.48 9.67 17.96
N ARG A 364 -1.39 9.08 18.42
CA ARG A 364 -0.11 9.76 18.58
C ARG A 364 0.73 9.74 17.30
N SER A 365 0.76 8.62 16.63
CA SER A 365 1.47 8.48 15.36
C SER A 365 0.87 7.37 14.49
N MET A 366 1.16 7.44 13.19
CA MET A 366 0.61 6.52 12.20
C MET A 366 1.71 6.05 11.25
N ARG A 367 1.68 4.76 10.91
CA ARG A 367 2.51 4.15 9.87
C ARG A 367 1.66 3.30 8.95
N SER A 368 2.20 2.94 7.80
CA SER A 368 1.53 2.03 6.86
C SER A 368 2.48 0.94 6.37
N HIS A 369 1.90 -0.16 5.93
CA HIS A 369 2.64 -1.26 5.33
C HIS A 369 1.85 -1.87 4.19
N THR A 370 2.53 -2.34 3.18
CA THR A 370 2.00 -3.21 2.14
C THR A 370 2.93 -4.40 1.96
N ALA A 371 2.36 -5.59 1.76
CA ALA A 371 3.11 -6.84 1.64
C ALA A 371 3.83 -6.97 0.28
N THR A 372 4.55 -5.93 -0.12
CA THR A 372 5.38 -5.93 -1.32
C THR A 372 6.72 -5.29 -0.99
N TRP A 373 7.77 -5.65 -1.75
CA TRP A 373 8.99 -4.88 -1.75
C TRP A 373 8.71 -3.45 -2.20
N GLY A 374 8.95 -2.49 -1.33
CA GLY A 374 8.67 -1.12 -1.69
C GLY A 374 8.61 -0.14 -0.53
N ALA A 375 7.97 0.98 -0.79
CA ALA A 375 7.73 1.99 0.22
C ALA A 375 6.31 2.52 0.17
N THR A 376 5.75 2.78 1.35
CA THR A 376 4.48 3.49 1.51
C THR A 376 4.73 4.80 2.25
N GLY A 377 4.08 5.87 1.79
CA GLY A 377 4.11 7.17 2.44
C GLY A 377 2.74 7.59 2.92
N LEU A 378 2.67 8.23 4.06
CA LEU A 378 1.48 8.92 4.54
C LEU A 378 1.86 10.14 5.37
N SER A 379 0.99 11.15 5.36
CA SER A 379 1.09 12.27 6.29
C SER A 379 0.03 12.15 7.37
N PHE A 380 0.43 12.46 8.60
CA PHE A 380 -0.45 12.53 9.75
C PHE A 380 0.02 13.65 10.68
N ALA A 381 -0.88 14.56 11.04
CA ALA A 381 -0.55 15.81 11.71
C ALA A 381 0.53 16.59 10.92
N ASP A 382 1.63 16.91 11.56
CA ASP A 382 2.78 17.59 10.97
C ASP A 382 3.89 16.63 10.53
N THR A 383 3.61 15.33 10.45
CA THR A 383 4.62 14.32 10.10
C THR A 383 4.35 13.68 8.75
N LEU A 384 5.41 13.42 8.00
CA LEU A 384 5.46 12.50 6.88
C LEU A 384 6.18 11.22 7.30
N ASN A 385 5.50 10.09 7.21
CA ASN A 385 6.10 8.78 7.46
C ASN A 385 6.40 8.09 6.13
N ILE A 386 7.68 7.79 5.90
CA ILE A 386 8.18 6.99 4.78
C ILE A 386 8.46 5.59 5.30
N ASN A 387 7.61 4.64 4.97
CA ASN A 387 7.67 3.28 5.45
C ASN A 387 8.28 2.40 4.36
N THR A 388 9.46 1.85 4.61
CA THR A 388 10.17 0.95 3.70
C THR A 388 9.93 -0.49 4.13
N ALA A 389 9.54 -1.34 3.20
CA ALA A 389 9.22 -2.73 3.45
C ALA A 389 10.07 -3.66 2.60
N ALA A 390 10.48 -4.78 3.18
CA ALA A 390 11.23 -5.83 2.51
C ALA A 390 10.86 -7.20 3.09
N PHE A 391 11.33 -8.27 2.46
CA PHE A 391 11.23 -9.62 3.00
C PHE A 391 12.57 -10.06 3.57
N GLN A 392 12.55 -10.64 4.77
CA GLN A 392 13.71 -11.29 5.37
C GLN A 392 14.23 -12.39 4.43
N GLY A 393 15.54 -12.47 4.25
CA GLY A 393 16.16 -13.35 3.24
C GLY A 393 16.47 -12.64 1.91
N LEU A 394 15.76 -11.55 1.60
CA LEU A 394 16.15 -10.63 0.52
C LEU A 394 16.97 -9.46 1.05
N TRP A 395 16.57 -8.96 2.22
CA TRP A 395 17.24 -7.91 2.96
C TRP A 395 17.35 -8.32 4.41
N THR A 396 18.47 -7.97 5.04
CA THR A 396 18.61 -8.03 6.49
C THR A 396 17.89 -6.83 7.12
N ARG A 397 17.63 -6.90 8.43
CA ARG A 397 17.10 -5.75 9.18
C ARG A 397 18.02 -4.54 9.07
N GLU A 398 19.32 -4.78 9.13
CA GLU A 398 20.35 -3.75 9.02
C GLU A 398 20.36 -3.08 7.65
N GLU A 399 20.33 -3.86 6.56
CA GLU A 399 20.27 -3.31 5.21
C GLU A 399 19.01 -2.45 4.96
N LEU A 400 17.86 -2.87 5.52
CA LEU A 400 16.62 -2.09 5.43
C LEU A 400 16.71 -0.80 6.24
N ARG A 401 17.29 -0.88 7.42
CA ARG A 401 17.55 0.28 8.28
C ARG A 401 18.49 1.26 7.59
N ASP A 402 19.63 0.82 7.08
CA ASP A 402 20.60 1.66 6.39
C ASP A 402 19.98 2.37 5.18
N PHE A 403 19.15 1.65 4.41
CA PHE A 403 18.42 2.26 3.30
C PHE A 403 17.47 3.36 3.79
N THR A 404 16.75 3.09 4.87
CA THR A 404 15.79 4.05 5.46
C THR A 404 16.51 5.26 6.05
N GLU A 405 17.67 5.06 6.68
CA GLU A 405 18.53 6.15 7.19
C GLU A 405 19.05 7.06 6.06
N ARG A 406 19.43 6.49 4.92
CA ARG A 406 19.82 7.30 3.73
C ARG A 406 18.66 8.12 3.19
N VAL A 407 17.46 7.53 3.11
CA VAL A 407 16.24 8.24 2.70
C VAL A 407 15.95 9.39 3.66
N ALA A 408 16.00 9.14 4.96
CA ALA A 408 15.76 10.12 6.01
C ALA A 408 16.84 11.24 6.00
N GLY A 409 18.12 10.86 5.94
CA GLY A 409 19.24 11.79 5.92
C GLY A 409 19.21 12.72 4.71
N TRP A 410 18.93 12.19 3.53
CA TRP A 410 18.80 13.02 2.34
C TRP A 410 17.59 13.97 2.42
N ALA A 411 16.43 13.50 2.89
CA ALA A 411 15.27 14.36 3.05
C ALA A 411 15.51 15.45 4.11
N SER A 412 16.18 15.10 5.21
CA SER A 412 16.54 16.05 6.27
C SER A 412 17.46 17.15 5.74
N SER A 413 18.58 16.77 5.10
CA SER A 413 19.55 17.74 4.58
C SER A 413 19.00 18.56 3.41
N GLY A 414 18.28 17.91 2.51
CA GLY A 414 17.81 18.52 1.26
C GLY A 414 16.62 19.46 1.43
N PHE A 415 15.72 19.16 2.38
CA PHE A 415 14.53 19.97 2.65
C PHE A 415 14.57 20.70 4.01
N GLY A 416 15.65 20.56 4.78
CA GLY A 416 15.75 21.15 6.11
C GLY A 416 14.79 20.54 7.13
N LEU A 417 14.43 19.27 7.01
CA LEU A 417 13.45 18.60 7.86
C LEU A 417 14.13 17.88 9.03
N ARG A 418 13.46 17.85 10.18
CA ARG A 418 13.87 16.96 11.26
C ARG A 418 13.45 15.52 10.91
N ALA A 419 14.40 14.60 11.03
CA ALA A 419 14.20 13.20 10.72
C ALA A 419 14.47 12.30 11.94
N GLU A 420 13.67 11.26 12.09
CA GLU A 420 13.84 10.16 13.03
C GLU A 420 13.67 8.84 12.28
N VAL A 421 14.50 7.83 12.57
CA VAL A 421 14.37 6.50 11.98
C VAL A 421 13.94 5.50 13.05
N LEU A 422 12.80 4.86 12.80
CA LEU A 422 12.31 3.74 13.59
C LEU A 422 12.80 2.45 12.93
N ALA A 423 13.62 1.71 13.66
CA ALA A 423 14.22 0.46 13.19
C ALA A 423 13.17 -0.64 12.92
N PRO A 424 13.49 -1.61 12.04
CA PRO A 424 12.64 -2.75 11.74
C PRO A 424 12.59 -3.77 12.89
#